data_3bd448508b2ba472eb7fdc513a52ab20
#
_entry.id   3bd448508b2ba472eb7fdc513a52ab20
#
_cell.length_a   1.000
_cell.length_b   1.000
_cell.length_c   1.000
_cell.angle_alpha   90.00
_cell.angle_beta   90.00
_cell.angle_gamma   90.00
#
_symmetry.space_group_name_H-M   'P 1'
#
loop_
_entity.id
_entity.type
_entity.pdbx_description
1 polymer ?
#
loop_
_entity_poly.entity_id
_entity_poly.type
_entity_poly.pdbx_seq_one_letter_code
_entity_poly.pdbx_strand_id
1 'polypeptide(L)'
;MSYENAVASMFALGHELSQTPSNKFDLAHMRVLLKAMNHPERVFPSVLIAGTNGKGSTAATLASILRASGLKTGLYTSPHLVRINERIRVNGKEISDRDFARLHGDVDRVAERLIAQEQLPWHPSFFEMMTAIAFAHFAAEHVDLAVLEVGMGGRLDATNVVEPLVSIIADISLDHQKFLGNTVGEIAGEKVGIIRPGGVVVTLPQQPEANDVIGRAILELVARGVSAAQYVPPISPASTDYLVSSAANKSKTTAGEDRQPFLCRYPLHVMGKQILVETPLVGRHQLRNVALAIAAAEELSKLGIAGITPDSLARGIRETHWPGRFQVIPARADWPEVVLDVAHNPAGAWALRSALSERYDDRPLIFVFGAMRDKAISEMTEILFPLADRVIVTRPENPRSASPEEIRQAGSRTGTEIETVPEIGAALERARSVSGLEAVVVVTGSIYLVGEAMRWLGVGT
;
A
#
# COMPACT_ATOMS: atom_id res chain seq x y z
N MET A 1 -0.21 11.13 -28.48
CA MET A 1 -1.26 10.25 -27.91
C MET A 1 -2.01 11.03 -26.85
N SER A 2 -3.36 10.92 -26.75
CA SER A 2 -4.10 11.50 -25.61
C SER A 2 -3.87 10.66 -24.35
N TYR A 3 -4.17 11.21 -23.17
CA TYR A 3 -4.09 10.49 -21.90
C TYR A 3 -5.03 9.29 -21.86
N GLU A 4 -6.28 9.48 -22.31
CA GLU A 4 -7.28 8.41 -22.37
C GLU A 4 -6.81 7.24 -23.25
N ASN A 5 -6.20 7.53 -24.39
CA ASN A 5 -5.64 6.51 -25.26
C ASN A 5 -4.44 5.78 -24.62
N ALA A 6 -3.58 6.52 -23.92
CA ALA A 6 -2.46 5.91 -23.20
C ALA A 6 -2.95 4.97 -22.08
N VAL A 7 -3.95 5.40 -21.31
CA VAL A 7 -4.57 4.58 -20.26
C VAL A 7 -5.27 3.35 -20.86
N ALA A 8 -6.03 3.52 -21.95
CA ALA A 8 -6.68 2.41 -22.65
C ALA A 8 -5.64 1.40 -23.18
N SER A 9 -4.54 1.88 -23.77
CA SER A 9 -3.41 1.04 -24.23
C SER A 9 -2.79 0.25 -23.07
N MET A 10 -2.58 0.91 -21.91
CA MET A 10 -2.08 0.22 -20.72
C MET A 10 -2.98 -0.93 -20.29
N PHE A 11 -4.29 -0.69 -20.19
CA PHE A 11 -5.25 -1.73 -19.78
C PHE A 11 -5.42 -2.84 -20.83
N ALA A 12 -5.17 -2.56 -22.11
CA ALA A 12 -5.17 -3.57 -23.17
C ALA A 12 -4.02 -4.59 -23.03
N LEU A 13 -2.92 -4.23 -22.34
CA LEU A 13 -1.82 -5.15 -21.99
C LEU A 13 -2.23 -6.19 -20.93
N GLY A 14 -3.44 -6.09 -20.40
CA GLY A 14 -3.98 -6.95 -19.36
C GLY A 14 -3.84 -6.33 -17.96
N HIS A 15 -4.73 -6.75 -17.06
CA HIS A 15 -4.59 -6.41 -15.64
C HIS A 15 -3.42 -7.16 -15.03
N GLU A 16 -2.80 -6.61 -13.98
CA GLU A 16 -1.55 -7.06 -13.34
C GLU A 16 -1.41 -8.58 -13.12
N LEU A 17 -2.49 -9.34 -13.08
CA LEU A 17 -2.47 -10.77 -12.73
C LEU A 17 -3.28 -11.64 -13.69
N SER A 18 -3.84 -11.09 -14.79
CA SER A 18 -4.92 -11.81 -15.47
C SER A 18 -4.49 -12.92 -16.41
N GLN A 19 -3.28 -12.95 -16.95
CA GLN A 19 -2.86 -13.96 -17.94
C GLN A 19 -1.35 -14.12 -18.17
N THR A 20 -0.51 -13.94 -17.17
CA THR A 20 0.92 -14.12 -17.37
C THR A 20 1.29 -15.59 -17.12
N PRO A 21 1.65 -16.39 -18.12
CA PRO A 21 2.29 -17.67 -17.89
C PRO A 21 3.54 -17.49 -17.03
N SER A 22 3.86 -18.46 -16.18
CA SER A 22 5.02 -18.44 -15.28
C SER A 22 6.37 -18.11 -15.95
N ASN A 23 6.44 -18.24 -17.27
CA ASN A 23 7.63 -17.95 -18.07
C ASN A 23 7.83 -16.46 -18.43
N LYS A 24 6.93 -15.56 -18.03
CA LYS A 24 7.02 -14.11 -18.32
C LYS A 24 7.67 -13.27 -17.21
N PHE A 25 7.99 -13.85 -16.06
CA PHE A 25 8.71 -13.15 -15.02
C PHE A 25 10.21 -13.33 -15.24
N ASP A 26 10.81 -12.44 -16.03
CA ASP A 26 12.25 -12.39 -16.25
C ASP A 26 12.75 -10.95 -16.28
N LEU A 27 13.69 -10.65 -15.40
CA LEU A 27 14.33 -9.33 -15.35
C LEU A 27 15.16 -9.02 -16.62
N ALA A 28 15.53 -10.02 -17.40
CA ALA A 28 16.25 -9.83 -18.66
C ALA A 28 15.43 -8.96 -19.62
N HIS A 29 14.12 -9.19 -19.69
CA HIS A 29 13.18 -8.42 -20.50
C HIS A 29 13.18 -6.94 -20.12
N MET A 30 13.03 -6.66 -18.84
CA MET A 30 13.07 -5.29 -18.31
C MET A 30 14.44 -4.62 -18.53
N ARG A 31 15.53 -5.35 -18.33
CA ARG A 31 16.90 -4.84 -18.56
C ARG A 31 17.17 -4.46 -20.03
N VAL A 32 16.66 -5.23 -20.98
CA VAL A 32 16.76 -4.91 -22.43
C VAL A 32 16.01 -3.61 -22.72
N LEU A 33 14.78 -3.47 -22.21
CA LEU A 33 13.97 -2.26 -22.36
C LEU A 33 14.70 -1.03 -21.80
N LEU A 34 15.14 -1.09 -20.54
CA LEU A 34 15.80 0.03 -19.87
C LEU A 34 17.15 0.40 -20.50
N LYS A 35 17.89 -0.59 -20.99
CA LYS A 35 19.12 -0.33 -21.76
C LYS A 35 18.82 0.50 -23.01
N ALA A 36 17.77 0.16 -23.74
CA ALA A 36 17.35 0.90 -24.93
C ALA A 36 16.80 2.30 -24.62
N MET A 37 16.43 2.54 -23.35
CA MET A 37 16.02 3.83 -22.79
C MET A 37 17.17 4.61 -22.12
N ASN A 38 18.44 4.20 -22.31
CA ASN A 38 19.64 4.78 -21.70
C ASN A 38 19.69 4.68 -20.16
N HIS A 39 19.19 3.59 -19.58
CA HIS A 39 19.27 3.27 -18.16
C HIS A 39 18.71 4.34 -17.21
N PRO A 40 17.44 4.76 -17.36
CA PRO A 40 16.86 5.79 -16.48
C PRO A 40 16.87 5.37 -15.00
N GLU A 41 16.83 4.06 -14.70
CA GLU A 41 16.89 3.49 -13.35
C GLU A 41 18.22 3.72 -12.62
N ARG A 42 19.27 4.14 -13.32
CA ARG A 42 20.61 4.38 -12.75
C ARG A 42 20.90 5.86 -12.47
N VAL A 43 19.98 6.74 -12.83
CA VAL A 43 20.18 8.20 -12.71
C VAL A 43 19.96 8.69 -11.29
N PHE A 44 19.23 7.94 -10.48
CA PHE A 44 18.86 8.31 -9.11
C PHE A 44 19.11 7.13 -8.14
N PRO A 45 19.48 7.41 -6.87
CA PRO A 45 19.52 6.42 -5.82
C PRO A 45 18.11 5.97 -5.43
N SER A 46 17.97 4.75 -4.89
CA SER A 46 16.65 4.20 -4.55
C SER A 46 16.63 3.42 -3.24
N VAL A 47 15.41 3.27 -2.71
CA VAL A 47 15.02 2.30 -1.68
C VAL A 47 14.01 1.36 -2.29
N LEU A 48 14.16 0.05 -2.07
CA LEU A 48 13.26 -0.96 -2.60
C LEU A 48 12.53 -1.68 -1.46
N ILE A 49 11.20 -1.82 -1.56
CA ILE A 49 10.35 -2.33 -0.48
C ILE A 49 9.57 -3.54 -0.96
N ALA A 50 9.84 -4.72 -0.38
CA ALA A 50 9.06 -5.93 -0.56
C ALA A 50 8.28 -6.28 0.72
N GLY A 51 7.28 -7.14 0.58
CA GLY A 51 6.42 -7.59 1.67
C GLY A 51 5.09 -8.11 1.14
N THR A 52 4.28 -8.72 1.98
CA THR A 52 2.88 -9.02 1.65
C THR A 52 2.03 -7.81 1.98
N ASN A 53 2.03 -7.37 3.22
CA ASN A 53 1.29 -6.22 3.71
C ASN A 53 2.23 -5.08 4.13
N GLY A 54 1.74 -3.85 4.13
CA GLY A 54 2.46 -2.69 4.65
C GLY A 54 3.42 -2.00 3.69
N LYS A 55 3.72 -2.55 2.51
CA LYS A 55 4.65 -1.96 1.53
C LYS A 55 4.33 -0.50 1.22
N GLY A 56 3.11 -0.24 0.72
CA GLY A 56 2.69 1.11 0.32
C GLY A 56 2.64 2.10 1.48
N SER A 57 2.19 1.68 2.69
CA SER A 57 2.21 2.53 3.89
C SER A 57 3.63 2.89 4.32
N THR A 58 4.56 1.92 4.28
CA THR A 58 5.99 2.15 4.55
C THR A 58 6.59 3.08 3.50
N ALA A 59 6.28 2.85 2.22
CA ALA A 59 6.77 3.68 1.11
C ALA A 59 6.28 5.13 1.21
N ALA A 60 4.98 5.34 1.46
CA ALA A 60 4.40 6.65 1.61
C ALA A 60 4.97 7.41 2.82
N THR A 61 5.14 6.73 3.96
CA THR A 61 5.75 7.33 5.16
C THR A 61 7.20 7.72 4.90
N LEU A 62 8.00 6.83 4.31
CA LEU A 62 9.40 7.11 3.98
C LEU A 62 9.51 8.27 2.99
N ALA A 63 8.73 8.25 1.92
CA ALA A 63 8.72 9.35 0.93
C ALA A 63 8.32 10.69 1.56
N SER A 64 7.37 10.70 2.50
CA SER A 64 7.00 11.90 3.25
C SER A 64 8.13 12.41 4.15
N ILE A 65 8.85 11.51 4.83
CA ILE A 65 10.04 11.85 5.62
C ILE A 65 11.14 12.48 4.74
N LEU A 66 11.43 11.87 3.59
CA LEU A 66 12.45 12.35 2.67
C LEU A 66 12.10 13.73 2.11
N ARG A 67 10.83 13.92 1.72
CA ARG A 67 10.33 15.23 1.30
C ARG A 67 10.45 16.29 2.42
N ALA A 68 10.07 15.94 3.65
CA ALA A 68 10.22 16.81 4.82
C ALA A 68 11.68 17.12 5.14
N SER A 69 12.61 16.29 4.68
CA SER A 69 14.06 16.48 4.79
C SER A 69 14.63 17.37 3.67
N GLY A 70 13.79 17.88 2.76
CA GLY A 70 14.18 18.76 1.66
C GLY A 70 14.60 18.05 0.39
N LEU A 71 14.44 16.72 0.30
CA LEU A 71 14.81 15.93 -0.87
C LEU A 71 13.68 15.94 -1.91
N LYS A 72 14.02 16.07 -3.20
CA LYS A 72 13.09 15.81 -4.30
C LYS A 72 12.90 14.30 -4.43
N THR A 73 11.77 13.83 -3.94
CA THR A 73 11.52 12.39 -3.71
C THR A 73 10.57 11.83 -4.76
N GLY A 74 11.01 10.76 -5.45
CA GLY A 74 10.15 9.91 -6.27
C GLY A 74 9.47 8.84 -5.40
N LEU A 75 8.21 8.53 -5.69
CA LEU A 75 7.45 7.45 -5.06
C LEU A 75 6.75 6.63 -6.14
N TYR A 76 7.07 5.32 -6.20
CA TYR A 76 6.39 4.36 -7.06
C TYR A 76 5.67 3.33 -6.21
N THR A 77 4.34 3.20 -6.41
CA THR A 77 3.48 2.30 -5.63
C THR A 77 2.50 1.54 -6.50
N SER A 78 1.99 0.41 -6.01
CA SER A 78 0.97 -0.39 -6.69
C SER A 78 0.10 -1.20 -5.72
N PRO A 79 -1.16 -1.44 -6.12
CA PRO A 79 -1.92 -0.83 -7.19
C PRO A 79 -2.43 0.58 -6.84
N HIS A 80 -3.12 1.26 -7.76
CA HIS A 80 -3.80 2.54 -7.50
C HIS A 80 -5.21 2.34 -6.95
N LEU A 81 -5.77 3.37 -6.33
CA LEU A 81 -7.16 3.40 -5.84
C LEU A 81 -8.13 3.84 -6.95
N VAL A 82 -7.92 5.02 -7.50
CA VAL A 82 -8.83 5.69 -8.43
C VAL A 82 -8.19 5.89 -9.80
N ARG A 83 -6.97 6.43 -9.85
CA ARG A 83 -6.28 6.83 -11.07
C ARG A 83 -4.91 6.16 -11.22
N ILE A 84 -4.57 5.75 -12.42
CA ILE A 84 -3.28 5.13 -12.73
C ILE A 84 -2.08 6.05 -12.36
N ASN A 85 -2.28 7.37 -12.41
CA ASN A 85 -1.28 8.38 -12.08
C ASN A 85 -0.80 8.31 -10.63
N GLU A 86 -1.65 7.84 -9.70
CA GLU A 86 -1.32 7.68 -8.28
C GLU A 86 -0.07 6.83 -8.06
N ARG A 87 0.24 5.94 -9.01
CA ARG A 87 1.38 5.02 -8.92
C ARG A 87 2.73 5.72 -9.03
N ILE A 88 2.77 6.92 -9.61
CA ILE A 88 4.01 7.67 -9.88
C ILE A 88 3.86 9.07 -9.32
N ARG A 89 4.57 9.35 -8.24
CA ARG A 89 4.52 10.65 -7.57
C ARG A 89 5.93 11.24 -7.43
N VAL A 90 6.04 12.55 -7.60
CA VAL A 90 7.25 13.33 -7.27
C VAL A 90 6.87 14.41 -6.27
N ASN A 91 7.53 14.43 -5.12
CA ASN A 91 7.20 15.33 -4.00
C ASN A 91 5.72 15.29 -3.59
N GLY A 92 5.11 14.09 -3.62
CA GLY A 92 3.72 13.84 -3.28
C GLY A 92 2.71 14.21 -4.37
N LYS A 93 3.14 14.79 -5.50
CA LYS A 93 2.29 15.11 -6.65
C LYS A 93 2.32 13.98 -7.67
N GLU A 94 1.16 13.56 -8.13
CA GLU A 94 1.03 12.57 -9.20
C GLU A 94 1.63 13.08 -10.50
N ILE A 95 2.13 12.13 -11.33
CA ILE A 95 2.51 12.42 -12.70
C ILE A 95 1.34 13.07 -13.43
N SER A 96 1.59 14.13 -14.22
CA SER A 96 0.56 14.79 -15.01
C SER A 96 0.03 13.88 -16.12
N ASP A 97 -1.23 14.05 -16.52
CA ASP A 97 -1.84 13.32 -17.65
C ASP A 97 -1.01 13.48 -18.92
N ARG A 98 -0.48 14.70 -19.15
CA ARG A 98 0.40 15.02 -20.28
C ARG A 98 1.71 14.23 -20.24
N ASP A 99 2.39 14.20 -19.07
CA ASP A 99 3.66 13.50 -18.96
C ASP A 99 3.49 12.00 -19.00
N PHE A 100 2.41 11.48 -18.39
CA PHE A 100 2.06 10.06 -18.49
C PHE A 100 1.85 9.65 -19.95
N ALA A 101 1.03 10.38 -20.72
CA ALA A 101 0.77 10.08 -22.12
C ALA A 101 2.03 10.19 -23.00
N ARG A 102 2.86 11.20 -22.76
CA ARG A 102 4.13 11.37 -23.45
C ARG A 102 5.08 10.22 -23.19
N LEU A 103 5.34 9.92 -21.91
CA LEU A 103 6.27 8.86 -21.51
C LEU A 103 5.77 7.48 -21.92
N HIS A 104 4.46 7.21 -21.82
CA HIS A 104 3.88 6.00 -22.37
C HIS A 104 4.24 5.84 -23.85
N GLY A 105 3.99 6.87 -24.67
CA GLY A 105 4.31 6.81 -26.10
C GLY A 105 5.80 6.69 -26.39
N ASP A 106 6.68 7.22 -25.52
CA ASP A 106 8.13 7.08 -25.66
C ASP A 106 8.57 5.64 -25.36
N VAL A 107 8.09 5.05 -24.27
CA VAL A 107 8.39 3.64 -23.88
C VAL A 107 7.83 2.66 -24.90
N ASP A 108 6.60 2.86 -25.33
CA ASP A 108 5.90 2.03 -26.31
C ASP A 108 6.66 1.97 -27.63
N ARG A 109 7.11 3.12 -28.17
CA ARG A 109 7.95 3.17 -29.38
C ARG A 109 9.28 2.42 -29.22
N VAL A 110 9.89 2.47 -28.05
CA VAL A 110 11.10 1.71 -27.75
C VAL A 110 10.79 0.23 -27.75
N ALA A 111 9.71 -0.20 -27.11
CA ALA A 111 9.29 -1.60 -27.05
C ALA A 111 9.00 -2.16 -28.44
N GLU A 112 8.20 -1.47 -29.27
CA GLU A 112 7.89 -1.85 -30.64
C GLU A 112 9.14 -1.99 -31.50
N ARG A 113 10.09 -1.05 -31.39
CA ARG A 113 11.37 -1.14 -32.10
C ARG A 113 12.18 -2.37 -31.69
N LEU A 114 12.24 -2.68 -30.38
CA LEU A 114 12.96 -3.84 -29.87
C LEU A 114 12.32 -5.15 -30.31
N ILE A 115 11.01 -5.22 -30.42
CA ILE A 115 10.27 -6.36 -30.97
C ILE A 115 10.59 -6.52 -32.47
N ALA A 116 10.52 -5.44 -33.25
CA ALA A 116 10.82 -5.46 -34.67
C ALA A 116 12.28 -5.86 -34.97
N GLN A 117 13.18 -5.64 -33.99
CA GLN A 117 14.60 -6.04 -34.06
C GLN A 117 14.87 -7.42 -33.43
N GLU A 118 13.84 -8.16 -33.04
CA GLU A 118 13.92 -9.47 -32.38
C GLU A 118 14.73 -9.43 -31.04
N GLN A 119 14.88 -8.27 -30.43
CA GLN A 119 15.55 -8.10 -29.12
C GLN A 119 14.62 -8.33 -27.94
N LEU A 120 13.31 -8.15 -28.13
CA LEU A 120 12.26 -8.55 -27.20
C LEU A 120 11.33 -9.55 -27.89
N PRO A 121 11.00 -10.68 -27.23
CA PRO A 121 10.13 -11.72 -27.80
C PRO A 121 8.64 -11.33 -27.81
N TRP A 122 8.24 -10.38 -26.97
CA TRP A 122 6.87 -9.84 -26.84
C TRP A 122 6.89 -8.45 -26.23
N HIS A 123 5.76 -7.77 -26.31
CA HIS A 123 5.58 -6.45 -25.70
C HIS A 123 5.68 -6.53 -24.16
N PRO A 124 6.31 -5.53 -23.48
CA PRO A 124 6.35 -5.46 -22.04
C PRO A 124 4.93 -5.52 -21.43
N SER A 125 4.81 -6.20 -20.30
CA SER A 125 3.57 -6.29 -19.53
C SER A 125 3.14 -4.92 -18.99
N PHE A 126 1.88 -4.82 -18.52
CA PHE A 126 1.38 -3.63 -17.85
C PHE A 126 2.32 -3.13 -16.75
N PHE A 127 2.82 -4.04 -15.90
CA PHE A 127 3.69 -3.65 -14.79
C PHE A 127 5.09 -3.23 -15.23
N GLU A 128 5.67 -3.89 -16.24
CA GLU A 128 6.96 -3.48 -16.82
C GLU A 128 6.87 -2.11 -17.49
N MET A 129 5.80 -1.85 -18.25
CA MET A 129 5.53 -0.53 -18.84
C MET A 129 5.41 0.56 -17.77
N MET A 130 4.60 0.31 -16.72
CA MET A 130 4.44 1.25 -15.59
C MET A 130 5.77 1.55 -14.90
N THR A 131 6.58 0.52 -14.66
CA THR A 131 7.89 0.66 -14.01
C THR A 131 8.85 1.46 -14.90
N ALA A 132 8.88 1.21 -16.20
CA ALA A 132 9.70 1.97 -17.14
C ALA A 132 9.28 3.44 -17.25
N ILE A 133 7.95 3.72 -17.26
CA ILE A 133 7.41 5.08 -17.23
C ILE A 133 7.82 5.80 -15.93
N ALA A 134 7.73 5.10 -14.78
CA ALA A 134 8.12 5.67 -13.49
C ALA A 134 9.61 6.03 -13.47
N PHE A 135 10.49 5.15 -13.91
CA PHE A 135 11.92 5.43 -13.96
C PHE A 135 12.26 6.56 -14.92
N ALA A 136 11.65 6.60 -16.10
CA ALA A 136 11.82 7.70 -17.05
C ALA A 136 11.33 9.04 -16.49
N HIS A 137 10.22 9.04 -15.75
CA HIS A 137 9.70 10.23 -15.08
C HIS A 137 10.64 10.72 -13.97
N PHE A 138 11.10 9.84 -13.09
CA PHE A 138 12.02 10.17 -12.01
C PHE A 138 13.35 10.71 -12.52
N ALA A 139 13.90 10.11 -13.59
CA ALA A 139 15.10 10.59 -14.25
C ALA A 139 14.90 11.99 -14.85
N ALA A 140 13.78 12.21 -15.56
CA ALA A 140 13.46 13.51 -16.16
C ALA A 140 13.22 14.62 -15.11
N GLU A 141 12.64 14.23 -13.96
CA GLU A 141 12.41 15.12 -12.83
C GLU A 141 13.65 15.34 -11.94
N HIS A 142 14.76 14.63 -12.21
CA HIS A 142 15.98 14.70 -11.39
C HIS A 142 15.70 14.49 -9.91
N VAL A 143 15.03 13.40 -9.55
CA VAL A 143 14.75 13.09 -8.14
C VAL A 143 16.04 12.78 -7.39
N ASP A 144 16.16 13.28 -6.16
CA ASP A 144 17.32 13.02 -5.30
C ASP A 144 17.33 11.58 -4.77
N LEU A 145 16.15 10.99 -4.57
CA LEU A 145 15.96 9.61 -4.14
C LEU A 145 14.57 9.10 -4.52
N ALA A 146 14.48 7.84 -4.99
CA ALA A 146 13.22 7.16 -5.29
C ALA A 146 12.90 6.08 -4.24
N VAL A 147 11.66 6.05 -3.77
CA VAL A 147 11.09 4.96 -2.95
C VAL A 147 10.23 4.10 -3.86
N LEU A 148 10.60 2.82 -3.99
CA LEU A 148 10.03 1.89 -4.95
C LEU A 148 9.33 0.74 -4.21
N GLU A 149 8.04 0.59 -4.41
CA GLU A 149 7.27 -0.56 -3.95
C GLU A 149 7.32 -1.68 -4.98
N VAL A 150 7.70 -2.88 -4.55
CA VAL A 150 7.61 -4.12 -5.34
C VAL A 150 6.14 -4.46 -5.60
N GLY A 151 5.79 -4.75 -6.84
CA GLY A 151 4.42 -5.14 -7.20
C GLY A 151 4.06 -6.50 -6.63
N MET A 152 4.86 -7.53 -6.92
CA MET A 152 4.62 -8.89 -6.44
C MET A 152 5.94 -9.65 -6.25
N GLY A 153 6.03 -10.44 -5.15
CA GLY A 153 7.24 -11.21 -4.84
C GLY A 153 8.41 -10.32 -4.46
N GLY A 154 9.38 -10.22 -5.32
CA GLY A 154 10.59 -9.41 -5.17
C GLY A 154 11.67 -9.79 -6.18
N ARG A 155 12.13 -11.04 -6.15
CA ARG A 155 13.26 -11.54 -6.96
C ARG A 155 13.15 -11.26 -8.46
N LEU A 156 11.98 -11.47 -9.02
CA LEU A 156 11.68 -11.27 -10.46
C LEU A 156 10.76 -10.08 -10.74
N ASP A 157 10.55 -9.22 -9.76
CA ASP A 157 9.73 -8.01 -9.94
C ASP A 157 10.45 -6.98 -10.81
N ALA A 158 9.73 -6.32 -11.72
CA ALA A 158 10.32 -5.36 -12.65
C ALA A 158 11.05 -4.20 -11.94
N THR A 159 10.68 -3.85 -10.70
CA THR A 159 11.39 -2.85 -9.90
C THR A 159 12.75 -3.33 -9.42
N ASN A 160 13.01 -4.65 -9.37
CA ASN A 160 14.24 -5.24 -8.85
C ASN A 160 15.44 -5.15 -9.81
N VAL A 161 15.38 -4.28 -10.78
CA VAL A 161 16.50 -3.95 -11.69
C VAL A 161 17.40 -2.84 -11.15
N VAL A 162 16.99 -2.17 -10.08
CA VAL A 162 17.77 -1.11 -9.41
C VAL A 162 18.80 -1.68 -8.43
N GLU A 163 19.77 -0.86 -8.04
CA GLU A 163 20.71 -1.13 -6.95
C GLU A 163 20.32 -0.25 -5.74
N PRO A 164 19.43 -0.75 -4.84
CA PRO A 164 18.91 0.08 -3.76
C PRO A 164 19.96 0.33 -2.67
N LEU A 165 19.98 1.55 -2.12
CA LEU A 165 20.77 1.88 -0.94
C LEU A 165 20.30 1.10 0.30
N VAL A 166 18.99 0.91 0.41
CA VAL A 166 18.35 0.16 1.49
C VAL A 166 17.25 -0.71 0.89
N SER A 167 17.25 -1.99 1.23
CA SER A 167 16.13 -2.91 0.99
C SER A 167 15.27 -3.01 2.25
N ILE A 168 13.94 -2.95 2.11
CA ILE A 168 13.01 -3.08 3.23
C ILE A 168 12.15 -4.31 3.01
N ILE A 169 12.10 -5.18 4.02
CA ILE A 169 11.17 -6.32 4.05
C ILE A 169 10.06 -6.01 5.06
N ALA A 170 8.89 -5.66 4.56
CA ALA A 170 7.68 -5.45 5.36
C ALA A 170 7.04 -6.79 5.77
N ASP A 171 5.87 -6.77 6.41
CA ASP A 171 5.25 -7.99 6.94
C ASP A 171 4.95 -9.02 5.84
N ILE A 172 5.33 -10.28 6.11
CA ILE A 172 5.13 -11.44 5.23
C ILE A 172 4.00 -12.30 5.77
N SER A 173 3.06 -12.65 4.90
CA SER A 173 1.96 -13.56 5.16
C SER A 173 1.56 -14.30 3.88
N LEU A 174 0.65 -15.27 3.98
CA LEU A 174 0.10 -15.96 2.81
C LEU A 174 -0.70 -14.98 1.95
N ASP A 175 -0.26 -14.81 0.71
CA ASP A 175 -0.97 -14.11 -0.36
C ASP A 175 -0.35 -14.50 -1.70
N HIS A 176 -1.09 -14.37 -2.80
CA HIS A 176 -0.64 -14.70 -4.15
C HIS A 176 -0.03 -16.12 -4.27
N GLN A 177 -0.58 -17.10 -3.55
CA GLN A 177 -0.02 -18.45 -3.44
C GLN A 177 0.19 -19.15 -4.80
N LYS A 178 -0.65 -18.86 -5.80
CA LYS A 178 -0.50 -19.39 -7.17
C LYS A 178 0.81 -18.99 -7.86
N PHE A 179 1.47 -17.92 -7.38
CA PHE A 179 2.67 -17.34 -8.00
C PHE A 179 3.90 -17.43 -7.11
N LEU A 180 3.71 -17.28 -5.80
CA LEU A 180 4.81 -17.11 -4.84
C LEU A 180 5.08 -18.35 -3.97
N GLY A 181 4.20 -19.35 -4.04
CA GLY A 181 4.29 -20.55 -3.22
C GLY A 181 3.20 -20.66 -2.16
N ASN A 182 3.12 -21.83 -1.53
CA ASN A 182 2.04 -22.20 -0.63
C ASN A 182 2.40 -22.06 0.86
N THR A 183 3.66 -21.71 1.16
CA THR A 183 4.18 -21.53 2.51
C THR A 183 4.73 -20.12 2.70
N VAL A 184 4.75 -19.66 3.96
CA VAL A 184 5.35 -18.38 4.35
C VAL A 184 6.85 -18.34 3.98
N GLY A 185 7.55 -19.48 4.12
CA GLY A 185 8.96 -19.61 3.74
C GLY A 185 9.21 -19.43 2.24
N GLU A 186 8.38 -20.04 1.37
CA GLU A 186 8.47 -19.86 -0.09
C GLU A 186 8.23 -18.40 -0.49
N ILE A 187 7.18 -17.79 0.06
CA ILE A 187 6.86 -16.37 -0.18
C ILE A 187 8.00 -15.46 0.31
N ALA A 188 8.60 -15.76 1.46
CA ALA A 188 9.76 -15.05 1.97
C ALA A 188 10.95 -15.19 1.02
N GLY A 189 11.19 -16.39 0.44
CA GLY A 189 12.25 -16.66 -0.53
C GLY A 189 12.18 -15.77 -1.76
N GLU A 190 10.98 -15.49 -2.28
CA GLU A 190 10.81 -14.54 -3.38
C GLU A 190 11.08 -13.08 -2.96
N LYS A 191 10.72 -12.71 -1.71
CA LYS A 191 10.88 -11.33 -1.24
C LYS A 191 12.31 -10.97 -0.90
N VAL A 192 13.09 -11.89 -0.32
CA VAL A 192 14.52 -11.65 -0.01
C VAL A 192 15.38 -11.45 -1.26
N GLY A 193 14.88 -11.80 -2.45
CA GLY A 193 15.53 -11.53 -3.72
C GLY A 193 15.79 -10.05 -4.04
N ILE A 194 15.26 -9.11 -3.23
CA ILE A 194 15.60 -7.68 -3.34
C ILE A 194 16.86 -7.29 -2.55
N ILE A 195 17.40 -8.20 -1.72
CA ILE A 195 18.60 -7.93 -0.92
C ILE A 195 19.83 -7.98 -1.82
N ARG A 196 20.75 -7.03 -1.64
CA ARG A 196 22.00 -6.95 -2.39
C ARG A 196 23.17 -7.47 -1.56
N PRO A 197 24.19 -8.09 -2.19
CA PRO A 197 25.43 -8.44 -1.50
C PRO A 197 26.07 -7.22 -0.80
N GLY A 198 26.38 -7.35 0.50
CA GLY A 198 26.89 -6.24 1.31
C GLY A 198 25.91 -5.10 1.57
N GLY A 199 24.66 -5.21 1.12
CA GLY A 199 23.64 -4.18 1.24
C GLY A 199 23.04 -4.04 2.64
N VAL A 200 22.17 -3.05 2.81
CA VAL A 200 21.44 -2.80 4.07
C VAL A 200 20.02 -3.34 3.93
N VAL A 201 19.60 -4.14 4.93
CA VAL A 201 18.25 -4.71 4.98
C VAL A 201 17.54 -4.27 6.25
N VAL A 202 16.44 -3.55 6.11
CA VAL A 202 15.56 -3.16 7.22
C VAL A 202 14.38 -4.10 7.28
N THR A 203 14.10 -4.67 8.45
CA THR A 203 12.94 -5.56 8.66
C THR A 203 12.45 -5.50 10.10
N LEU A 204 11.35 -6.18 10.36
CA LEU A 204 10.76 -6.41 11.68
C LEU A 204 10.74 -7.91 11.99
N PRO A 205 10.59 -8.32 13.26
CA PRO A 205 10.30 -9.71 13.58
C PRO A 205 9.10 -10.22 12.78
N GLN A 206 9.29 -11.35 12.10
CA GLN A 206 8.33 -12.05 11.25
C GLN A 206 7.88 -13.36 11.90
N GLN A 207 7.03 -14.12 11.22
CA GLN A 207 6.79 -15.52 11.56
C GLN A 207 8.11 -16.32 11.46
N PRO A 208 8.28 -17.39 12.26
CA PRO A 208 9.57 -18.12 12.34
C PRO A 208 10.14 -18.51 10.98
N GLU A 209 9.32 -19.08 10.09
CA GLU A 209 9.76 -19.52 8.76
C GLU A 209 10.29 -18.35 7.91
N ALA A 210 9.62 -17.18 7.98
CA ALA A 210 10.07 -15.99 7.27
C ALA A 210 11.36 -15.42 7.87
N ASN A 211 11.48 -15.39 9.21
CA ASN A 211 12.72 -14.97 9.89
C ASN A 211 13.90 -15.84 9.49
N ASP A 212 13.73 -17.15 9.41
CA ASP A 212 14.79 -18.09 9.03
C ASP A 212 15.27 -17.85 7.60
N VAL A 213 14.35 -17.57 6.68
CA VAL A 213 14.67 -17.26 5.28
C VAL A 213 15.38 -15.91 5.17
N ILE A 214 14.89 -14.87 5.83
CA ILE A 214 15.50 -13.53 5.83
C ILE A 214 16.89 -13.60 6.47
N GLY A 215 17.03 -14.28 7.62
CA GLY A 215 18.30 -14.45 8.32
C GLY A 215 19.35 -15.15 7.48
N ARG A 216 18.99 -16.25 6.80
CA ARG A 216 19.89 -16.95 5.87
C ARG A 216 20.32 -16.04 4.72
N ALA A 217 19.39 -15.33 4.07
CA ALA A 217 19.73 -14.44 2.98
C ALA A 217 20.68 -13.31 3.43
N ILE A 218 20.50 -12.75 4.62
CA ILE A 218 21.41 -11.74 5.20
C ILE A 218 22.82 -12.33 5.37
N LEU A 219 22.94 -13.54 5.89
CA LEU A 219 24.23 -14.19 6.11
C LEU A 219 24.93 -14.55 4.79
N GLU A 220 24.21 -15.17 3.86
CA GLU A 220 24.74 -15.60 2.55
C GLU A 220 25.20 -14.42 1.70
N LEU A 221 24.48 -13.31 1.74
CA LEU A 221 24.80 -12.09 0.99
C LEU A 221 25.73 -11.13 1.76
N VAL A 222 26.17 -11.52 2.97
CA VAL A 222 26.99 -10.65 3.85
C VAL A 222 26.35 -9.27 4.01
N ALA A 223 25.00 -9.21 4.02
CA ALA A 223 24.24 -7.99 4.16
C ALA A 223 24.16 -7.56 5.63
N ARG A 224 23.92 -6.27 5.86
CA ARG A 224 23.72 -5.73 7.20
C ARG A 224 22.23 -5.66 7.53
N GLY A 225 21.77 -6.55 8.41
CA GLY A 225 20.40 -6.58 8.93
C GLY A 225 20.17 -5.49 9.97
N VAL A 226 19.07 -4.75 9.84
CA VAL A 226 18.62 -3.71 10.76
C VAL A 226 17.21 -4.03 11.22
N SER A 227 17.02 -4.20 12.54
CA SER A 227 15.70 -4.41 13.12
C SER A 227 15.02 -3.09 13.41
N ALA A 228 13.80 -2.89 12.86
CA ALA A 228 12.98 -1.74 13.16
C ALA A 228 12.16 -1.90 14.47
N ALA A 229 12.31 -3.02 15.18
CA ALA A 229 11.50 -3.33 16.37
C ALA A 229 11.61 -2.26 17.48
N GLN A 230 12.75 -1.61 17.63
CA GLN A 230 12.99 -0.56 18.61
C GLN A 230 12.14 0.70 18.38
N TYR A 231 11.62 0.90 17.17
CA TYR A 231 10.76 2.05 16.81
C TYR A 231 9.27 1.73 16.89
N VAL A 232 8.91 0.48 17.19
CA VAL A 232 7.51 0.09 17.44
C VAL A 232 7.17 0.39 18.90
N PRO A 233 6.14 1.20 19.19
CA PRO A 233 5.78 1.48 20.57
C PRO A 233 5.37 0.20 21.30
N PRO A 234 5.76 0.05 22.59
CA PRO A 234 5.40 -1.12 23.39
C PRO A 234 3.89 -1.23 23.58
N ILE A 235 3.40 -2.46 23.80
CA ILE A 235 2.03 -2.70 24.26
C ILE A 235 2.01 -2.40 25.77
N SER A 236 1.40 -1.31 26.15
CA SER A 236 1.14 -1.00 27.58
C SER A 236 -0.35 -0.86 27.80
N PRO A 237 -0.91 -1.35 28.90
CA PRO A 237 -2.29 -1.03 29.30
C PRO A 237 -2.55 0.48 29.41
N ALA A 238 -1.53 1.27 29.73
CA ALA A 238 -1.58 2.74 29.71
C ALA A 238 -1.41 3.33 28.29
N SER A 239 -1.09 2.53 27.27
CA SER A 239 -0.90 3.02 25.90
C SER A 239 -2.20 3.17 25.12
N THR A 240 -3.33 2.75 25.65
CA THR A 240 -4.66 3.17 25.16
C THR A 240 -4.80 4.70 25.19
N ASP A 241 -4.18 5.37 26.15
CA ASP A 241 -4.16 6.83 26.20
C ASP A 241 -3.26 7.49 25.13
N TYR A 242 -2.27 6.77 24.61
CA TYR A 242 -1.44 7.25 23.50
C TYR A 242 -2.12 7.14 22.13
N LEU A 243 -3.07 6.22 21.99
CA LEU A 243 -3.76 5.97 20.72
C LEU A 243 -4.97 6.89 20.51
N VAL A 244 -5.45 7.59 21.55
CA VAL A 244 -6.72 8.34 21.51
C VAL A 244 -6.60 9.69 22.20
N SER A 245 -5.88 10.63 21.63
CA SER A 245 -5.91 12.01 22.16
C SER A 245 -6.82 12.93 21.34
N SER A 246 -8.10 12.59 21.21
CA SER A 246 -9.12 13.58 20.84
C SER A 246 -10.56 13.22 21.29
N ALA A 247 -10.76 12.06 21.93
CA ALA A 247 -12.10 11.69 22.43
C ALA A 247 -12.39 12.13 23.88
N ALA A 248 -11.41 12.67 24.61
CA ALA A 248 -11.55 12.99 26.04
C ALA A 248 -12.05 14.42 26.33
N ASN A 249 -12.61 15.13 25.35
CA ASN A 249 -13.41 16.33 25.66
C ASN A 249 -14.89 16.07 25.31
N LYS A 250 -15.58 15.36 26.20
CA LYS A 250 -17.05 15.38 26.29
C LYS A 250 -17.53 16.76 26.80
N SER A 251 -17.13 17.82 26.13
CA SER A 251 -17.81 19.10 26.23
C SER A 251 -18.59 19.32 24.95
N LYS A 252 -19.88 19.59 25.12
CA LYS A 252 -20.82 20.00 24.05
C LYS A 252 -20.16 21.03 23.13
N THR A 253 -19.64 20.61 22.00
CA THR A 253 -19.18 21.50 20.95
C THR A 253 -20.23 21.50 19.82
N THR A 254 -20.70 22.66 19.52
CA THR A 254 -21.62 23.04 18.44
C THR A 254 -21.08 22.55 17.08
N ALA A 255 -21.99 22.08 16.25
CA ALA A 255 -21.70 21.68 14.85
C ALA A 255 -20.98 22.82 14.11
N GLY A 256 -19.72 22.60 13.69
CA GLY A 256 -19.00 23.56 12.86
C GLY A 256 -17.49 23.69 13.09
N GLU A 257 -16.90 23.06 14.09
CA GLU A 257 -15.44 23.13 14.29
C GLU A 257 -14.71 22.01 13.55
N ASP A 258 -13.68 22.36 12.79
CA ASP A 258 -12.75 21.45 12.09
C ASP A 258 -12.26 20.34 13.05
N ARG A 259 -12.82 19.15 12.90
CA ARG A 259 -12.31 17.97 13.61
C ARG A 259 -10.92 17.66 13.08
N GLN A 260 -9.89 17.92 13.89
CA GLN A 260 -8.52 17.56 13.56
C GLN A 260 -8.42 16.09 13.16
N PRO A 261 -7.61 15.75 12.14
CA PRO A 261 -7.41 14.37 11.72
C PRO A 261 -6.91 13.53 12.90
N PHE A 262 -7.36 12.26 12.95
CA PHE A 262 -6.91 11.34 13.99
C PHE A 262 -5.43 11.07 13.87
N LEU A 263 -4.67 11.35 14.91
CA LEU A 263 -3.24 11.08 14.98
C LEU A 263 -2.96 10.06 16.09
N CYS A 264 -2.30 8.96 15.74
CA CYS A 264 -1.66 8.12 16.73
C CYS A 264 -0.41 8.83 17.24
N ARG A 265 -0.25 8.94 18.58
CA ARG A 265 0.83 9.70 19.20
C ARG A 265 1.62 8.83 20.16
N TYR A 266 2.94 8.88 20.09
CA TYR A 266 3.82 8.21 21.05
C TYR A 266 5.22 8.85 21.08
N PRO A 267 5.89 8.86 22.26
CA PRO A 267 7.27 9.30 22.35
C PRO A 267 8.21 8.23 21.74
N LEU A 268 9.25 8.70 21.06
CA LEU A 268 10.25 7.83 20.46
C LEU A 268 11.64 8.45 20.59
N HIS A 269 12.63 7.62 20.89
CA HIS A 269 14.04 8.01 20.84
C HIS A 269 14.65 7.57 19.50
N VAL A 270 15.11 8.52 18.70
CA VAL A 270 15.69 8.28 17.38
C VAL A 270 16.85 9.25 17.12
N MET A 271 17.95 8.77 16.52
CA MET A 271 19.15 9.59 16.20
C MET A 271 19.65 10.42 17.40
N GLY A 272 19.60 9.84 18.62
CA GLY A 272 20.05 10.50 19.86
C GLY A 272 19.12 11.56 20.45
N LYS A 273 17.91 11.76 19.88
CA LYS A 273 16.93 12.74 20.35
C LYS A 273 15.57 12.08 20.63
N GLN A 274 14.88 12.53 21.67
CA GLN A 274 13.48 12.16 21.89
C GLN A 274 12.60 13.05 21.05
N ILE A 275 11.69 12.43 20.28
CA ILE A 275 10.66 13.10 19.48
C ILE A 275 9.28 12.59 19.87
N LEU A 276 8.24 13.37 19.56
CA LEU A 276 6.86 12.91 19.55
C LEU A 276 6.53 12.45 18.12
N VAL A 277 6.27 11.16 17.94
CA VAL A 277 5.71 10.64 16.70
C VAL A 277 4.22 10.93 16.69
N GLU A 278 3.74 11.56 15.64
CA GLU A 278 2.34 11.78 15.33
C GLU A 278 2.07 11.23 13.93
N THR A 279 1.27 10.17 13.81
CA THR A 279 0.96 9.56 12.51
C THR A 279 -0.53 9.50 12.25
N PRO A 280 -0.99 9.85 11.01
CA PRO A 280 -2.39 9.68 10.62
C PRO A 280 -2.75 8.21 10.31
N LEU A 281 -1.76 7.32 10.26
CA LEU A 281 -1.97 5.90 9.98
C LEU A 281 -2.43 5.19 11.25
N VAL A 282 -3.63 4.59 11.20
CA VAL A 282 -4.32 4.01 12.37
C VAL A 282 -4.08 2.50 12.45
N GLY A 283 -3.89 2.01 13.68
CA GLY A 283 -3.76 0.59 14.00
C GLY A 283 -2.30 0.13 14.17
N ARG A 284 -2.13 -0.90 14.98
CA ARG A 284 -0.78 -1.40 15.35
C ARG A 284 0.07 -1.85 14.17
N HIS A 285 -0.56 -2.45 13.17
CA HIS A 285 0.12 -2.83 11.93
C HIS A 285 0.71 -1.61 11.20
N GLN A 286 0.05 -0.45 11.28
CA GLN A 286 0.57 0.78 10.70
C GLN A 286 1.76 1.34 11.51
N LEU A 287 1.76 1.19 12.83
CA LEU A 287 2.92 1.59 13.65
C LEU A 287 4.16 0.75 13.31
N ARG A 288 3.99 -0.51 12.90
CA ARG A 288 5.07 -1.34 12.33
C ARG A 288 5.58 -0.78 11.00
N ASN A 289 4.69 -0.36 10.12
CA ASN A 289 5.05 0.26 8.83
C ASN A 289 5.80 1.59 9.03
N VAL A 290 5.35 2.42 9.97
CA VAL A 290 6.04 3.66 10.38
C VAL A 290 7.42 3.36 10.94
N ALA A 291 7.55 2.33 11.78
CA ALA A 291 8.85 1.90 12.34
C ALA A 291 9.86 1.49 11.24
N LEU A 292 9.41 0.75 10.21
CA LEU A 292 10.24 0.40 9.06
C LEU A 292 10.72 1.66 8.31
N ALA A 293 9.84 2.64 8.10
CA ALA A 293 10.20 3.90 7.45
C ALA A 293 11.20 4.72 8.28
N ILE A 294 11.03 4.76 9.60
CA ILE A 294 11.98 5.43 10.52
C ILE A 294 13.35 4.77 10.44
N ALA A 295 13.42 3.43 10.58
CA ALA A 295 14.66 2.69 10.51
C ALA A 295 15.38 2.90 9.17
N ALA A 296 14.64 2.88 8.06
CA ALA A 296 15.21 3.12 6.74
C ALA A 296 15.73 4.55 6.58
N ALA A 297 15.00 5.56 7.08
CA ALA A 297 15.44 6.95 7.04
C ALA A 297 16.72 7.17 7.88
N GLU A 298 16.82 6.55 9.06
CA GLU A 298 18.05 6.59 9.87
C GLU A 298 19.22 5.94 9.15
N GLU A 299 19.02 4.79 8.48
CA GLU A 299 20.05 4.15 7.69
C GLU A 299 20.50 4.99 6.49
N LEU A 300 19.57 5.63 5.79
CA LEU A 300 19.88 6.58 4.71
C LEU A 300 20.71 7.77 5.21
N SER A 301 20.40 8.29 6.40
CA SER A 301 21.22 9.33 7.04
C SER A 301 22.65 8.84 7.33
N LYS A 302 22.83 7.62 7.83
CA LYS A 302 24.13 7.00 8.05
C LYS A 302 24.92 6.75 6.76
N LEU A 303 24.21 6.55 5.64
CA LEU A 303 24.79 6.44 4.30
C LEU A 303 25.10 7.79 3.65
N GLY A 304 24.91 8.90 4.35
CA GLY A 304 25.28 10.24 3.90
C GLY A 304 24.18 11.01 3.17
N ILE A 305 22.93 10.53 3.16
CA ILE A 305 21.80 11.28 2.63
C ILE A 305 21.52 12.46 3.57
N ALA A 306 21.75 13.66 3.09
CA ALA A 306 21.65 14.88 3.88
C ALA A 306 20.19 15.26 4.21
N GLY A 307 20.02 16.11 5.23
CA GLY A 307 18.72 16.71 5.60
C GLY A 307 17.82 15.83 6.47
N ILE A 308 18.11 14.53 6.62
CA ILE A 308 17.35 13.64 7.48
C ILE A 308 17.75 13.90 8.94
N THR A 309 16.83 14.45 9.72
CA THR A 309 16.99 14.80 11.13
C THR A 309 15.80 14.30 11.95
N PRO A 310 15.91 14.20 13.29
CA PRO A 310 14.75 13.87 14.13
C PRO A 310 13.53 14.76 13.87
N ASP A 311 13.75 16.04 13.62
CA ASP A 311 12.65 16.99 13.37
C ASP A 311 12.02 16.80 11.99
N SER A 312 12.81 16.49 10.94
CA SER A 312 12.26 16.15 9.62
C SER A 312 11.54 14.80 9.63
N LEU A 313 12.03 13.83 10.42
CA LEU A 313 11.34 12.56 10.68
C LEU A 313 9.94 12.80 11.29
N ALA A 314 9.87 13.51 12.42
CA ALA A 314 8.60 13.79 13.09
C ALA A 314 7.61 14.51 12.16
N ARG A 315 8.08 15.56 11.44
CA ARG A 315 7.27 16.31 10.48
C ARG A 315 6.79 15.43 9.33
N GLY A 316 7.68 14.65 8.70
CA GLY A 316 7.32 13.80 7.57
C GLY A 316 6.34 12.70 7.94
N ILE A 317 6.47 12.08 9.12
CA ILE A 317 5.50 11.09 9.62
C ILE A 317 4.12 11.73 9.80
N ARG A 318 4.06 12.92 10.39
CA ARG A 318 2.81 13.65 10.61
C ARG A 318 2.13 14.06 9.29
N GLU A 319 2.91 14.43 8.29
CA GLU A 319 2.42 14.84 6.96
C GLU A 319 2.17 13.66 6.02
N THR A 320 2.30 12.41 6.50
CA THR A 320 2.03 11.24 5.66
C THR A 320 0.58 11.24 5.23
N HIS A 321 0.37 11.18 3.91
CA HIS A 321 -0.97 11.01 3.32
C HIS A 321 -1.00 9.69 2.55
N TRP A 322 -1.84 8.75 3.00
CA TRP A 322 -2.00 7.45 2.37
C TRP A 322 -3.44 6.98 2.44
N PRO A 323 -4.28 7.34 1.45
CA PRO A 323 -5.71 7.08 1.45
C PRO A 323 -6.06 5.59 1.41
N GLY A 324 -7.28 5.27 1.84
CA GLY A 324 -7.79 3.91 1.87
C GLY A 324 -7.15 3.00 2.92
N ARG A 325 -6.48 3.56 3.94
CA ARG A 325 -5.91 2.82 5.09
C ARG A 325 -6.52 3.33 6.38
N PHE A 326 -7.63 2.70 6.78
CA PHE A 326 -8.47 3.17 7.88
C PHE A 326 -8.80 4.67 7.75
N GLN A 327 -9.10 5.08 6.52
CA GLN A 327 -9.42 6.48 6.22
C GLN A 327 -10.83 6.79 6.73
N VAL A 328 -10.90 7.73 7.66
CA VAL A 328 -12.17 8.16 8.26
C VAL A 328 -12.71 9.39 7.51
N ILE A 329 -13.91 9.26 6.98
CA ILE A 329 -14.70 10.37 6.44
C ILE A 329 -15.69 10.74 7.56
N PRO A 330 -15.62 11.97 8.10
CA PRO A 330 -16.49 12.38 9.18
C PRO A 330 -17.97 12.34 8.79
N ALA A 331 -18.83 12.07 9.77
CA ALA A 331 -20.27 12.16 9.61
C ALA A 331 -20.69 13.55 9.10
N ARG A 332 -21.67 13.59 8.19
CA ARG A 332 -22.31 14.80 7.64
C ARG A 332 -23.78 14.80 8.07
N ALA A 333 -24.53 15.86 7.69
CA ALA A 333 -25.93 16.01 8.12
C ALA A 333 -26.82 14.80 7.74
N ASP A 334 -26.53 14.17 6.62
CA ASP A 334 -27.31 13.06 6.03
C ASP A 334 -26.50 11.75 5.86
N TRP A 335 -25.24 11.72 6.34
CA TRP A 335 -24.35 10.56 6.25
C TRP A 335 -23.71 10.22 7.61
N PRO A 336 -23.70 8.94 8.00
CA PRO A 336 -22.91 8.49 9.13
C PRO A 336 -21.40 8.61 8.84
N GLU A 337 -20.58 8.41 9.82
CA GLU A 337 -19.13 8.29 9.63
C GLU A 337 -18.81 7.10 8.74
N VAL A 338 -17.89 7.27 7.78
CA VAL A 338 -17.47 6.22 6.85
C VAL A 338 -15.99 5.89 7.06
N VAL A 339 -15.66 4.62 7.17
CA VAL A 339 -14.29 4.11 7.22
C VAL A 339 -13.98 3.40 5.90
N LEU A 340 -12.93 3.83 5.22
CA LEU A 340 -12.42 3.19 4.00
C LEU A 340 -11.13 2.43 4.32
N ASP A 341 -11.13 1.11 4.12
CA ASP A 341 -9.94 0.28 4.31
C ASP A 341 -9.79 -0.79 3.24
N VAL A 342 -8.61 -0.91 2.67
CA VAL A 342 -8.30 -1.83 1.57
C VAL A 342 -7.87 -3.22 2.02
N ALA A 343 -8.19 -3.66 3.24
CA ALA A 343 -7.97 -5.03 3.66
C ALA A 343 -8.56 -6.03 2.63
N HIS A 344 -7.73 -6.94 2.13
CA HIS A 344 -8.08 -7.84 1.03
C HIS A 344 -7.49 -9.25 1.19
N ASN A 345 -6.95 -9.56 2.35
CA ASN A 345 -6.46 -10.88 2.75
C ASN A 345 -6.72 -11.08 4.26
N PRO A 346 -6.58 -12.31 4.80
CA PRO A 346 -6.89 -12.59 6.20
C PRO A 346 -6.07 -11.75 7.19
N ALA A 347 -4.79 -11.51 6.92
CA ALA A 347 -3.95 -10.69 7.79
C ALA A 347 -4.41 -9.22 7.81
N GLY A 348 -4.80 -8.67 6.66
CA GLY A 348 -5.41 -7.34 6.57
C GLY A 348 -6.77 -7.28 7.29
N ALA A 349 -7.58 -8.32 7.15
CA ALA A 349 -8.87 -8.43 7.85
C ALA A 349 -8.70 -8.43 9.39
N TRP A 350 -7.72 -9.16 9.91
CA TRP A 350 -7.39 -9.12 11.35
C TRP A 350 -6.91 -7.74 11.81
N ALA A 351 -6.08 -7.08 11.00
CA ALA A 351 -5.60 -5.73 11.29
C ALA A 351 -6.76 -4.72 11.34
N LEU A 352 -7.66 -4.78 10.36
CA LEU A 352 -8.87 -3.94 10.32
C LEU A 352 -9.79 -4.24 11.51
N ARG A 353 -10.04 -5.53 11.82
CA ARG A 353 -10.84 -5.96 12.96
C ARG A 353 -10.31 -5.33 14.26
N SER A 354 -9.00 -5.44 14.50
CA SER A 354 -8.38 -4.87 15.70
C SER A 354 -8.60 -3.35 15.80
N ALA A 355 -8.35 -2.64 14.69
CA ALA A 355 -8.51 -1.19 14.66
C ALA A 355 -9.98 -0.74 14.84
N LEU A 356 -10.94 -1.48 14.29
CA LEU A 356 -12.37 -1.22 14.48
C LEU A 356 -12.80 -1.46 15.93
N SER A 357 -12.39 -2.60 16.53
CA SER A 357 -12.72 -2.91 17.95
C SER A 357 -12.11 -1.90 18.91
N GLU A 358 -10.88 -1.43 18.67
CA GLU A 358 -10.24 -0.41 19.51
C GLU A 358 -10.97 0.94 19.46
N ARG A 359 -11.65 1.24 18.34
CA ARG A 359 -12.18 2.57 18.09
C ARG A 359 -13.70 2.69 18.20
N TYR A 360 -14.43 1.65 17.86
CA TYR A 360 -15.87 1.67 17.65
C TYR A 360 -16.61 0.58 18.45
N ASP A 361 -16.08 0.21 19.62
CA ASP A 361 -16.60 -0.89 20.46
C ASP A 361 -18.09 -0.70 20.83
N ASP A 362 -18.54 0.55 21.00
CA ASP A 362 -19.91 0.90 21.39
C ASP A 362 -20.79 1.40 20.20
N ARG A 363 -20.32 1.29 18.95
CA ARG A 363 -21.05 1.84 17.79
C ARG A 363 -21.48 0.75 16.83
N PRO A 364 -22.71 0.79 16.31
CA PRO A 364 -23.14 -0.14 15.26
C PRO A 364 -22.26 -0.05 14.01
N LEU A 365 -21.83 -1.20 13.48
CA LEU A 365 -21.01 -1.31 12.27
C LEU A 365 -21.83 -1.87 11.11
N ILE A 366 -21.89 -1.11 10.02
CA ILE A 366 -22.50 -1.55 8.75
C ILE A 366 -21.38 -1.75 7.74
N PHE A 367 -21.16 -3.00 7.32
CA PHE A 367 -20.12 -3.30 6.32
C PHE A 367 -20.69 -3.20 4.91
N VAL A 368 -19.96 -2.52 4.02
CA VAL A 368 -20.07 -2.65 2.56
C VAL A 368 -18.85 -3.44 2.10
N PHE A 369 -19.06 -4.68 1.69
CA PHE A 369 -17.98 -5.64 1.44
C PHE A 369 -18.00 -6.17 0.01
N GLY A 370 -16.83 -6.20 -0.62
CA GLY A 370 -16.64 -6.82 -1.94
C GLY A 370 -15.19 -7.26 -2.12
N ALA A 371 -14.98 -8.45 -2.67
CA ALA A 371 -13.67 -9.07 -2.76
C ALA A 371 -13.36 -9.62 -4.15
N MET A 372 -12.08 -9.83 -4.43
CA MET A 372 -11.63 -10.55 -5.62
C MET A 372 -11.75 -12.06 -5.40
N ARG A 373 -12.11 -12.80 -6.46
CA ARG A 373 -12.35 -14.26 -6.42
C ARG A 373 -11.12 -15.08 -6.05
N ASP A 374 -9.93 -14.53 -6.31
CA ASP A 374 -8.63 -15.16 -6.01
C ASP A 374 -8.19 -14.99 -4.54
N LYS A 375 -9.00 -14.34 -3.70
CA LYS A 375 -8.69 -14.09 -2.29
C LYS A 375 -9.37 -15.11 -1.36
N ALA A 376 -8.87 -15.23 -0.14
CA ALA A 376 -9.41 -16.11 0.90
C ALA A 376 -10.71 -15.53 1.51
N ILE A 377 -11.78 -15.49 0.71
CA ILE A 377 -13.04 -14.80 1.06
C ILE A 377 -13.65 -15.39 2.34
N SER A 378 -13.69 -16.72 2.46
CA SER A 378 -14.29 -17.39 3.63
C SER A 378 -13.59 -16.97 4.94
N GLU A 379 -12.24 -16.95 4.95
CA GLU A 379 -11.49 -16.53 6.14
C GLU A 379 -11.73 -15.05 6.45
N MET A 380 -11.74 -14.19 5.42
CA MET A 380 -11.99 -12.75 5.61
C MET A 380 -13.39 -12.50 6.18
N THR A 381 -14.41 -13.19 5.69
CA THR A 381 -15.79 -13.04 6.19
C THR A 381 -15.91 -13.56 7.63
N GLU A 382 -15.29 -14.69 7.97
CA GLU A 382 -15.26 -15.23 9.34
C GLU A 382 -14.55 -14.26 10.32
N ILE A 383 -13.57 -13.48 9.86
CA ILE A 383 -12.87 -12.50 10.69
C ILE A 383 -13.72 -11.23 10.88
N LEU A 384 -14.32 -10.70 9.81
CA LEU A 384 -14.91 -9.36 9.81
C LEU A 384 -16.41 -9.34 10.11
N PHE A 385 -17.20 -10.27 9.55
CA PHE A 385 -18.65 -10.22 9.62
C PHE A 385 -19.21 -10.35 11.05
N PRO A 386 -18.59 -11.11 11.98
CA PRO A 386 -19.05 -11.14 13.37
C PRO A 386 -18.97 -9.78 14.13
N LEU A 387 -18.26 -8.79 13.56
CA LEU A 387 -18.26 -7.43 14.12
C LEU A 387 -19.43 -6.58 13.64
N ALA A 388 -20.08 -6.98 12.55
CA ALA A 388 -21.08 -6.16 11.87
C ALA A 388 -22.48 -6.43 12.43
N ASP A 389 -23.24 -5.38 12.63
CA ASP A 389 -24.70 -5.47 12.84
C ASP A 389 -25.41 -5.84 11.54
N ARG A 390 -24.84 -5.39 10.41
CA ARG A 390 -25.32 -5.73 9.06
C ARG A 390 -24.19 -5.72 8.05
N VAL A 391 -24.26 -6.62 7.08
CA VAL A 391 -23.34 -6.66 5.94
C VAL A 391 -24.10 -6.49 4.63
N ILE A 392 -23.64 -5.57 3.81
CA ILE A 392 -24.11 -5.37 2.43
C ILE A 392 -22.98 -5.82 1.51
N VAL A 393 -23.18 -6.92 0.79
CA VAL A 393 -22.20 -7.42 -0.17
C VAL A 393 -22.46 -6.86 -1.55
N THR A 394 -21.38 -6.42 -2.20
CA THR A 394 -21.42 -5.77 -3.50
C THR A 394 -20.29 -6.27 -4.41
N ARG A 395 -20.27 -5.84 -5.67
CA ARG A 395 -19.30 -6.26 -6.66
C ARG A 395 -18.57 -5.07 -7.26
N PRO A 396 -17.24 -4.92 -7.03
CA PRO A 396 -16.43 -3.96 -7.77
C PRO A 396 -16.46 -4.20 -9.28
N GLU A 397 -16.34 -3.15 -10.07
CA GLU A 397 -16.24 -3.20 -11.54
C GLU A 397 -14.89 -3.76 -12.00
N ASN A 398 -14.64 -5.02 -11.69
CA ASN A 398 -13.43 -5.72 -12.08
C ASN A 398 -13.78 -7.15 -12.51
N PRO A 399 -13.25 -7.66 -13.64
CA PRO A 399 -13.56 -9.03 -14.11
C PRO A 399 -13.23 -10.15 -13.12
N ARG A 400 -12.28 -9.91 -12.18
CA ARG A 400 -11.89 -10.86 -11.15
C ARG A 400 -12.74 -10.80 -9.89
N SER A 401 -13.69 -9.88 -9.80
CA SER A 401 -14.56 -9.74 -8.62
C SER A 401 -15.39 -11.00 -8.40
N ALA A 402 -15.50 -11.42 -7.15
CA ALA A 402 -16.48 -12.40 -6.73
C ALA A 402 -17.90 -11.83 -6.87
N SER A 403 -18.87 -12.68 -7.16
CA SER A 403 -20.28 -12.27 -7.13
C SER A 403 -20.74 -12.04 -5.70
N PRO A 404 -21.76 -11.19 -5.47
CA PRO A 404 -22.34 -11.01 -4.15
C PRO A 404 -22.84 -12.32 -3.53
N GLU A 405 -23.34 -13.26 -4.36
CA GLU A 405 -23.81 -14.57 -3.94
C GLU A 405 -22.67 -15.47 -3.44
N GLU A 406 -21.51 -15.46 -4.14
CA GLU A 406 -20.32 -16.19 -3.68
C GLU A 406 -19.86 -15.66 -2.30
N ILE A 407 -19.87 -14.33 -2.10
CA ILE A 407 -19.49 -13.73 -0.81
C ILE A 407 -20.53 -14.03 0.26
N ARG A 408 -21.84 -13.93 -0.05
CA ARG A 408 -22.92 -14.28 0.88
C ARG A 408 -22.84 -15.75 1.32
N GLN A 409 -22.54 -16.65 0.40
CA GLN A 409 -22.35 -18.07 0.71
C GLN A 409 -21.13 -18.28 1.63
N ALA A 410 -20.00 -17.62 1.35
CA ALA A 410 -18.80 -17.69 2.17
C ALA A 410 -19.05 -17.19 3.60
N GLY A 411 -19.83 -16.10 3.77
CA GLY A 411 -20.18 -15.51 5.06
C GLY A 411 -21.36 -16.16 5.79
N SER A 412 -22.02 -17.18 5.20
CA SER A 412 -23.26 -17.75 5.74
C SER A 412 -23.15 -18.36 7.15
N ARG A 413 -21.92 -18.73 7.56
CA ARG A 413 -21.66 -19.33 8.88
C ARG A 413 -21.44 -18.31 9.99
N THR A 414 -21.35 -17.02 9.68
CA THR A 414 -21.02 -15.98 10.67
C THR A 414 -22.19 -15.58 11.55
N GLY A 415 -23.41 -15.95 11.17
CA GLY A 415 -24.63 -15.57 11.89
C GLY A 415 -25.08 -14.12 11.68
N THR A 416 -24.33 -13.36 10.88
CA THR A 416 -24.63 -11.95 10.59
C THR A 416 -25.66 -11.84 9.43
N GLU A 417 -26.55 -10.85 9.47
CA GLU A 417 -27.47 -10.55 8.38
C GLU A 417 -26.69 -10.03 7.16
N ILE A 418 -26.81 -10.72 6.01
CA ILE A 418 -26.10 -10.38 4.77
C ILE A 418 -27.12 -10.06 3.67
N GLU A 419 -27.09 -8.82 3.22
CA GLU A 419 -27.89 -8.33 2.08
C GLU A 419 -27.00 -8.24 0.82
N THR A 420 -27.56 -8.59 -0.36
CA THR A 420 -26.85 -8.49 -1.64
C THR A 420 -27.34 -7.28 -2.42
N VAL A 421 -26.41 -6.37 -2.74
CA VAL A 421 -26.65 -5.19 -3.57
C VAL A 421 -25.52 -5.09 -4.60
N PRO A 422 -25.73 -5.50 -5.87
CA PRO A 422 -24.65 -5.70 -6.83
C PRO A 422 -23.85 -4.42 -7.14
N GLU A 423 -24.51 -3.27 -7.20
CA GLU A 423 -23.90 -1.99 -7.59
C GLU A 423 -23.39 -1.23 -6.36
N ILE A 424 -22.18 -0.69 -6.43
CA ILE A 424 -21.54 -0.01 -5.29
C ILE A 424 -22.28 1.25 -4.86
N GLY A 425 -22.76 2.09 -5.81
CA GLY A 425 -23.52 3.28 -5.48
C GLY A 425 -24.81 2.94 -4.72
N ALA A 426 -25.54 1.92 -5.20
CA ALA A 426 -26.73 1.42 -4.54
C ALA A 426 -26.42 0.79 -3.16
N ALA A 427 -25.29 0.08 -3.04
CA ALA A 427 -24.85 -0.51 -1.76
C ALA A 427 -24.53 0.57 -0.72
N LEU A 428 -23.85 1.65 -1.12
CA LEU A 428 -23.57 2.79 -0.26
C LEU A 428 -24.84 3.53 0.17
N GLU A 429 -25.77 3.78 -0.76
CA GLU A 429 -27.07 4.37 -0.42
C GLU A 429 -27.88 3.44 0.50
N ARG A 430 -27.82 2.15 0.27
CA ARG A 430 -28.46 1.18 1.16
C ARG A 430 -27.85 1.22 2.56
N ALA A 431 -26.52 1.24 2.65
CA ALA A 431 -25.81 1.39 3.93
C ALA A 431 -26.28 2.66 4.65
N ARG A 432 -26.32 3.80 3.94
CA ARG A 432 -26.84 5.07 4.47
C ARG A 432 -28.28 4.95 5.00
N SER A 433 -29.15 4.32 4.21
CA SER A 433 -30.59 4.23 4.56
C SER A 433 -30.90 3.34 5.77
N VAL A 434 -30.04 2.34 6.05
CA VAL A 434 -30.21 1.45 7.20
C VAL A 434 -29.39 1.86 8.42
N SER A 435 -28.49 2.83 8.26
CA SER A 435 -27.66 3.36 9.33
C SER A 435 -28.36 4.50 10.06
N GLY A 436 -28.30 4.49 11.40
CA GLY A 436 -28.46 5.74 12.17
C GLY A 436 -27.21 6.60 12.08
N LEU A 437 -27.28 7.88 12.44
CA LEU A 437 -26.11 8.78 12.43
C LEU A 437 -25.01 8.34 13.42
N GLU A 438 -25.34 7.53 14.41
CA GLU A 438 -24.40 6.96 15.38
C GLU A 438 -23.64 5.73 14.81
N ALA A 439 -24.13 5.14 13.70
CA ALA A 439 -23.47 4.00 13.09
C ALA A 439 -22.18 4.41 12.35
N VAL A 440 -21.37 3.43 12.02
CA VAL A 440 -20.18 3.57 11.16
C VAL A 440 -20.33 2.67 9.95
N VAL A 441 -20.23 3.23 8.76
CA VAL A 441 -20.19 2.46 7.52
C VAL A 441 -18.74 2.10 7.20
N VAL A 442 -18.43 0.80 7.10
CA VAL A 442 -17.08 0.30 6.81
C VAL A 442 -17.05 -0.28 5.40
N VAL A 443 -16.31 0.35 4.50
CA VAL A 443 -16.13 -0.13 3.11
C VAL A 443 -14.79 -0.85 3.01
N THR A 444 -14.82 -2.17 2.71
CA THR A 444 -13.61 -2.99 2.72
C THR A 444 -13.71 -4.27 1.88
N GLY A 445 -12.63 -5.03 1.80
CA GLY A 445 -12.51 -6.32 1.12
C GLY A 445 -11.74 -6.26 -0.21
N SER A 446 -11.59 -5.07 -0.81
CA SER A 446 -10.83 -4.89 -2.03
C SER A 446 -10.40 -3.43 -2.23
N ILE A 447 -9.19 -3.24 -2.77
CA ILE A 447 -8.72 -1.91 -3.16
C ILE A 447 -9.61 -1.29 -4.26
N TYR A 448 -10.12 -2.09 -5.18
CA TYR A 448 -11.02 -1.64 -6.25
C TYR A 448 -12.34 -1.13 -5.67
N LEU A 449 -12.92 -1.87 -4.71
CA LEU A 449 -14.15 -1.43 -4.03
C LEU A 449 -13.95 -0.09 -3.33
N VAL A 450 -12.86 0.05 -2.60
CA VAL A 450 -12.54 1.30 -1.88
C VAL A 450 -12.33 2.45 -2.86
N GLY A 451 -11.61 2.23 -3.96
CA GLY A 451 -11.41 3.24 -4.99
C GLY A 451 -12.72 3.70 -5.66
N GLU A 452 -13.63 2.77 -5.95
CA GLU A 452 -14.95 3.10 -6.48
C GLU A 452 -15.82 3.86 -5.46
N ALA A 453 -15.77 3.45 -4.19
CA ALA A 453 -16.43 4.16 -3.10
C ALA A 453 -15.89 5.58 -2.93
N MET A 454 -14.58 5.79 -3.03
CA MET A 454 -13.97 7.12 -2.99
C MET A 454 -14.47 8.01 -4.11
N ARG A 455 -14.53 7.49 -5.35
CA ARG A 455 -15.10 8.23 -6.49
C ARG A 455 -16.55 8.63 -6.25
N TRP A 456 -17.36 7.70 -5.75
CA TRP A 456 -18.78 7.95 -5.50
C TRP A 456 -19.01 8.95 -4.36
N LEU A 457 -18.21 8.87 -3.28
CA LEU A 457 -18.26 9.79 -2.14
C LEU A 457 -17.62 11.16 -2.43
N GLY A 458 -16.96 11.34 -3.59
CA GLY A 458 -16.25 12.56 -3.94
C GLY A 458 -15.02 12.83 -3.07
N VAL A 459 -14.34 11.76 -2.60
CA VAL A 459 -13.14 11.85 -1.76
C VAL A 459 -11.90 11.71 -2.62
N GLY A 460 -10.96 12.65 -2.49
CA GLY A 460 -9.68 12.62 -3.22
C GLY A 460 -8.70 11.57 -2.69
N THR A 461 -7.73 11.18 -3.56
CA THR A 461 -6.61 10.27 -3.26
C THR A 461 -5.35 11.02 -2.87
#